data_0ac6d33baa1df80cb9bb3e9c18884b12
#
_entry.id   0ac6d33baa1df80cb9bb3e9c18884b12
#
_cell.length_a   1.000
_cell.length_b   1.000
_cell.length_c   1.000
_cell.angle_alpha   90.00
_cell.angle_beta   90.00
_cell.angle_gamma   90.00
#
_symmetry.space_group_name_H-M   'P 1'
#
loop_
_entity.id
_entity.type
_entity.pdbx_description
1 polymer ?
#
loop_
_entity_poly.entity_id
_entity_poly.type
_entity_poly.pdbx_seq_one_letter_code
_entity_poly.pdbx_strand_id
1 'polypeptide(L)'
;LAVTFQLDKGDPAVMHRIIQEDLSWRGARHPWLQFHPSAGSIFRKIEGVGAGRLIDQLGMTGHRIGGAQISHIHANVRVNLGGATARDVRELIALAQQRVKDELGHELTPEIAFVGEF
;
A
#
# COMPACT_ATOMS: atom_id res chain seq x y z
N LEU A 1 -1.80 24.08 -11.74
CA LEU A 1 -3.00 23.78 -10.95
C LEU A 1 -2.84 24.39 -9.57
N ALA A 2 -3.89 25.08 -9.07
CA ALA A 2 -3.96 25.63 -7.72
C ALA A 2 -5.26 25.17 -7.07
N VAL A 3 -5.21 24.93 -5.76
CA VAL A 3 -6.38 24.58 -4.95
C VAL A 3 -6.45 25.57 -3.78
N THR A 4 -7.63 26.13 -3.54
CA THR A 4 -7.88 27.03 -2.42
C THR A 4 -8.78 26.31 -1.43
N PHE A 5 -8.36 26.26 -0.15
CA PHE A 5 -9.15 25.73 0.95
C PHE A 5 -9.67 26.87 1.80
N GLN A 6 -10.94 26.83 2.17
CA GLN A 6 -11.50 27.68 3.22
C GLN A 6 -11.32 26.95 4.54
N LEU A 7 -10.65 27.58 5.50
CA LEU A 7 -10.34 27.02 6.81
C LEU A 7 -10.87 27.94 7.91
N ASP A 8 -11.29 27.32 9.00
CA ASP A 8 -11.62 28.03 10.23
C ASP A 8 -10.38 28.15 11.13
N LYS A 9 -10.36 29.20 11.98
CA LYS A 9 -9.30 29.34 12.97
C LYS A 9 -9.47 28.31 14.08
N GLY A 10 -8.38 27.62 14.43
CA GLY A 10 -8.34 26.67 15.51
C GLY A 10 -7.23 26.98 16.51
N ASP A 11 -7.20 26.26 17.63
CA ASP A 11 -6.12 26.32 18.60
C ASP A 11 -4.90 25.56 18.08
N PRO A 12 -3.74 26.22 17.86
CA PRO A 12 -2.54 25.56 17.32
C PRO A 12 -2.04 24.40 18.18
N ALA A 13 -2.16 24.45 19.51
CA ALA A 13 -1.71 23.40 20.40
C ALA A 13 -2.59 22.13 20.26
N VAL A 14 -3.90 22.31 20.14
CA VAL A 14 -4.85 21.22 19.90
C VAL A 14 -4.59 20.60 18.53
N MET A 15 -4.42 21.41 17.49
CA MET A 15 -4.14 20.95 16.13
C MET A 15 -2.82 20.16 16.06
N HIS A 16 -1.76 20.67 16.70
CA HIS A 16 -0.47 19.97 16.74
C HIS A 16 -0.57 18.61 17.40
N ARG A 17 -1.29 18.50 18.52
CA ARG A 17 -1.53 17.23 19.19
C ARG A 17 -2.25 16.23 18.28
N ILE A 18 -3.32 16.65 17.61
CA ILE A 18 -4.07 15.79 16.67
C ILE A 18 -3.16 15.30 15.54
N ILE A 19 -2.34 16.18 14.95
CA ILE A 19 -1.38 15.81 13.92
C ILE A 19 -0.39 14.74 14.42
N GLN A 20 0.14 14.90 15.64
CA GLN A 20 1.07 13.92 16.21
C GLN A 20 0.40 12.56 16.49
N GLU A 21 -0.83 12.57 16.99
CA GLU A 21 -1.64 11.36 17.20
C GLU A 21 -1.89 10.64 15.87
N ASP A 22 -2.29 11.36 14.82
CA ASP A 22 -2.54 10.81 13.48
C ASP A 22 -1.26 10.26 12.84
N LEU A 23 -0.14 10.97 12.95
CA LEU A 23 1.15 10.51 12.45
C LEU A 23 1.62 9.23 13.16
N SER A 24 1.45 9.17 14.48
CA SER A 24 1.78 7.99 15.28
C SER A 24 0.91 6.79 14.90
N TRP A 25 -0.41 7.02 14.78
CA TRP A 25 -1.36 5.99 14.36
C TRP A 25 -1.04 5.46 12.95
N ARG A 26 -0.72 6.37 12.02
CA ARG A 26 -0.35 6.03 10.65
C ARG A 26 0.97 5.26 10.60
N GLY A 27 1.98 5.70 11.35
CA GLY A 27 3.29 5.07 11.37
C GLY A 27 3.26 3.61 11.85
N ALA A 28 2.33 3.28 12.73
CA ALA A 28 2.14 1.90 13.20
C ALA A 28 1.46 0.97 12.17
N ARG A 29 0.79 1.53 11.14
CA ARG A 29 -0.06 0.76 10.20
C ARG A 29 0.35 0.84 8.75
N HIS A 30 1.19 1.80 8.40
CA HIS A 30 1.63 2.02 7.03
C HIS A 30 3.15 2.20 6.99
N PRO A 31 3.81 1.67 5.94
CA PRO A 31 5.24 1.92 5.75
C PRO A 31 5.48 3.42 5.56
N TRP A 32 6.53 3.92 6.22
CA TRP A 32 6.97 5.29 6.05
C TRP A 32 7.56 5.49 4.66
N LEU A 33 6.96 6.36 3.85
CA LEU A 33 7.40 6.63 2.47
C LEU A 33 8.86 7.09 2.37
N GLN A 34 9.35 7.73 3.41
CA GLN A 34 10.74 8.18 3.49
C GLN A 34 11.74 7.03 3.47
N PHE A 35 11.40 5.90 4.10
CA PHE A 35 12.28 4.72 4.20
C PHE A 35 11.86 3.61 3.24
N HIS A 36 10.58 3.56 2.91
CA HIS A 36 9.98 2.52 2.08
C HIS A 36 9.05 3.17 1.04
N PRO A 37 9.62 3.76 -0.03
CA PRO A 37 8.82 4.34 -1.11
C PRO A 37 7.81 3.33 -1.66
N SER A 38 6.57 3.76 -1.81
CA SER A 38 5.49 2.92 -2.32
C SER A 38 4.45 3.75 -3.08
N ALA A 39 3.65 3.10 -3.90
CA ALA A 39 2.50 3.71 -4.58
C ALA A 39 1.19 3.63 -3.76
N GLY A 40 1.27 3.26 -2.47
CA GLY A 40 0.11 3.03 -1.62
C GLY A 40 -0.51 1.65 -1.83
N SER A 41 -1.83 1.55 -1.59
CA SER A 41 -2.57 0.30 -1.79
C SER A 41 -2.62 -0.09 -3.26
N ILE A 42 -2.33 -1.35 -3.54
CA ILE A 42 -2.27 -1.90 -4.90
C ILE A 42 -3.64 -2.36 -5.38
N PHE A 43 -4.41 -3.00 -4.51
CA PHE A 43 -5.70 -3.59 -4.87
C PHE A 43 -6.85 -2.87 -4.19
N ARG A 44 -7.96 -2.80 -4.90
CA ARG A 44 -9.22 -2.28 -4.39
C ARG A 44 -9.69 -3.10 -3.18
N LYS A 45 -10.43 -2.43 -2.31
CA LYS A 45 -11.06 -3.09 -1.17
C LYS A 45 -12.10 -4.10 -1.67
N ILE A 46 -12.01 -5.33 -1.17
CA ILE A 46 -13.07 -6.32 -1.32
C ILE A 46 -13.99 -6.17 -0.12
N GLU A 47 -15.27 -5.97 -0.36
CA GLU A 47 -16.24 -5.76 0.71
C GLU A 47 -16.26 -6.95 1.68
N GLY A 48 -16.23 -6.64 2.98
CA GLY A 48 -16.22 -7.63 4.05
C GLY A 48 -14.90 -8.35 4.32
N VAL A 49 -13.94 -8.37 3.37
CA VAL A 49 -12.73 -9.20 3.49
C VAL A 49 -11.45 -8.39 3.55
N GLY A 50 -11.21 -7.51 2.59
CA GLY A 50 -9.98 -6.71 2.47
C GLY A 50 -8.84 -7.46 1.76
N ALA A 51 -8.33 -6.86 0.66
CA ALA A 51 -7.27 -7.47 -0.17
C ALA A 51 -5.99 -7.78 0.62
N GLY A 52 -5.57 -6.87 1.50
CA GLY A 52 -4.37 -7.06 2.33
C GLY A 52 -4.49 -8.29 3.24
N ARG A 53 -5.67 -8.54 3.80
CA ARG A 53 -5.91 -9.70 4.66
C ARG A 53 -5.77 -11.02 3.91
N LEU A 54 -6.27 -11.10 2.68
CA LEU A 54 -6.13 -12.31 1.84
C LEU A 54 -4.66 -12.60 1.51
N ILE A 55 -3.90 -11.56 1.16
CA ILE A 55 -2.47 -11.67 0.87
C ILE A 55 -1.68 -12.10 2.11
N ASP A 56 -2.01 -11.54 3.27
CA ASP A 56 -1.39 -11.88 4.55
C ASP A 56 -1.73 -13.32 4.98
N GLN A 57 -2.96 -13.76 4.80
CA GLN A 57 -3.41 -15.12 5.07
C GLN A 57 -2.62 -16.19 4.30
N LEU A 58 -2.14 -15.85 3.10
CA LEU A 58 -1.28 -16.71 2.30
C LEU A 58 0.21 -16.61 2.65
N GLY A 59 0.56 -15.88 3.72
CA GLY A 59 1.95 -15.70 4.16
C GLY A 59 2.82 -14.96 3.16
N MET A 60 2.23 -14.08 2.33
CA MET A 60 2.97 -13.39 1.28
C MET A 60 3.64 -12.09 1.73
N THR A 61 3.40 -11.62 2.96
CA THR A 61 4.12 -10.47 3.54
C THR A 61 5.63 -10.73 3.52
N GLY A 62 6.40 -9.73 3.11
CA GLY A 62 7.85 -9.86 2.94
C GLY A 62 8.31 -10.56 1.67
N HIS A 63 7.41 -11.14 0.87
CA HIS A 63 7.79 -11.74 -0.41
C HIS A 63 8.41 -10.70 -1.35
N ARG A 64 9.53 -11.05 -1.97
CA ARG A 64 10.36 -10.12 -2.74
C ARG A 64 10.62 -10.64 -4.15
N ILE A 65 10.56 -9.72 -5.12
CA ILE A 65 11.04 -9.92 -6.50
C ILE A 65 11.93 -8.72 -6.84
N GLY A 66 13.18 -8.98 -7.19
CA GLY A 66 14.17 -7.92 -7.43
C GLY A 66 14.28 -6.95 -6.26
N GLY A 67 14.08 -5.65 -6.54
CA GLY A 67 14.04 -4.59 -5.53
C GLY A 67 12.69 -4.33 -4.89
N ALA A 68 11.61 -4.97 -5.39
CA ALA A 68 10.25 -4.79 -4.88
C ALA A 68 9.89 -5.84 -3.82
N GLN A 69 9.11 -5.44 -2.81
CA GLN A 69 8.66 -6.33 -1.73
C GLN A 69 7.21 -6.06 -1.35
N ILE A 70 6.47 -7.11 -0.99
CA ILE A 70 5.19 -6.97 -0.27
C ILE A 70 5.51 -6.51 1.16
N SER A 71 4.97 -5.37 1.56
CA SER A 71 5.28 -4.77 2.86
C SER A 71 4.94 -5.70 4.02
N HIS A 72 5.83 -5.79 5.00
CA HIS A 72 5.58 -6.49 6.27
C HIS A 72 4.53 -5.81 7.15
N ILE A 73 4.34 -4.49 6.96
CA ILE A 73 3.41 -3.70 7.76
C ILE A 73 2.00 -3.75 7.18
N HIS A 74 1.90 -3.76 5.85
CA HIS A 74 0.62 -3.71 5.15
C HIS A 74 0.68 -4.53 3.85
N ALA A 75 0.10 -5.72 3.85
CA ALA A 75 0.21 -6.67 2.75
C ALA A 75 -0.38 -6.19 1.40
N ASN A 76 -1.25 -5.16 1.40
CA ASN A 76 -1.73 -4.54 0.16
C ASN A 76 -0.79 -3.46 -0.41
N VAL A 77 0.38 -3.24 0.21
CA VAL A 77 1.36 -2.23 -0.22
C VAL A 77 2.61 -2.92 -0.77
N ARG A 78 3.12 -2.43 -1.88
CA ARG A 78 4.43 -2.81 -2.43
C ARG A 78 5.42 -1.71 -2.12
N VAL A 79 6.56 -2.07 -1.54
CA VAL A 79 7.64 -1.15 -1.19
C VAL A 79 8.83 -1.36 -2.10
N ASN A 80 9.52 -0.26 -2.41
CA ASN A 80 10.79 -0.29 -3.10
C ASN A 80 11.93 -0.30 -2.05
N LEU A 81 12.67 -1.40 -2.00
CA LEU A 81 13.84 -1.55 -1.10
C LEU A 81 15.15 -1.01 -1.71
N GLY A 82 15.05 -0.36 -2.86
CA GLY A 82 16.16 0.12 -3.66
C GLY A 82 16.30 -0.67 -4.95
N GLY A 83 16.36 0.04 -6.09
CA GLY A 83 16.55 -0.56 -7.41
C GLY A 83 15.39 -1.40 -7.94
N ALA A 84 14.19 -1.28 -7.38
CA ALA A 84 13.01 -1.97 -7.93
C ALA A 84 12.69 -1.47 -9.33
N THR A 85 12.48 -2.39 -10.24
CA THR A 85 11.94 -2.09 -11.58
C THR A 85 10.41 -2.15 -11.59
N ALA A 86 9.79 -1.50 -12.56
CA ALA A 86 8.34 -1.60 -12.76
C ALA A 86 7.90 -3.06 -13.02
N ARG A 87 8.75 -3.85 -13.68
CA ARG A 87 8.55 -5.28 -13.90
C ARG A 87 8.49 -6.04 -12.58
N ASP A 88 9.42 -5.81 -11.65
CA ASP A 88 9.42 -6.47 -10.33
C ASP A 88 8.10 -6.23 -9.60
N VAL A 89 7.60 -5.00 -9.64
CA VAL A 89 6.32 -4.63 -9.01
C VAL A 89 5.15 -5.35 -9.70
N ARG A 90 5.13 -5.39 -11.05
CA ARG A 90 4.08 -6.10 -11.80
C ARG A 90 4.07 -7.60 -11.52
N GLU A 91 5.23 -8.22 -11.47
CA GLU A 91 5.36 -9.64 -11.16
C GLU A 91 4.85 -9.96 -9.74
N LEU A 92 5.16 -9.12 -8.75
CA LEU A 92 4.59 -9.25 -7.40
C LEU A 92 3.06 -9.07 -7.36
N ILE A 93 2.53 -8.20 -8.20
CA ILE A 93 1.08 -7.99 -8.32
C ILE A 93 0.43 -9.22 -8.93
N ALA A 94 0.95 -9.71 -10.06
CA ALA A 94 0.44 -10.90 -10.75
C ALA A 94 0.51 -12.15 -9.87
N LEU A 95 1.62 -12.33 -9.15
CA LEU A 95 1.78 -13.44 -8.21
C LEU A 95 0.72 -13.40 -7.10
N ALA A 96 0.46 -12.22 -6.51
CA ALA A 96 -0.56 -12.08 -5.48
C ALA A 96 -1.97 -12.36 -6.02
N GLN A 97 -2.28 -11.87 -7.24
CA GLN A 97 -3.57 -12.14 -7.90
C GLN A 97 -3.76 -13.64 -8.14
N GLN A 98 -2.74 -14.30 -8.68
CA GLN A 98 -2.79 -15.73 -9.00
C GLN A 98 -2.99 -16.56 -7.73
N ARG A 99 -2.17 -16.35 -6.71
CA ARG A 99 -2.24 -17.12 -5.48
C ARG A 99 -3.56 -16.92 -4.71
N VAL A 100 -4.04 -15.67 -4.62
CA VAL A 100 -5.32 -15.41 -3.96
C VAL A 100 -6.49 -16.04 -4.73
N LYS A 101 -6.44 -16.03 -6.06
CA LYS A 101 -7.46 -16.68 -6.89
C LYS A 101 -7.44 -18.21 -6.73
N ASP A 102 -6.26 -18.81 -6.81
CA ASP A 102 -6.12 -20.28 -6.79
C ASP A 102 -6.38 -20.89 -5.41
N GLU A 103 -5.89 -20.21 -4.34
CA GLU A 103 -5.94 -20.78 -3.00
C GLU A 103 -7.17 -20.30 -2.19
N LEU A 104 -7.73 -19.11 -2.49
CA LEU A 104 -8.82 -18.52 -1.73
C LEU A 104 -10.07 -18.21 -2.56
N GLY A 105 -10.01 -18.35 -3.90
CA GLY A 105 -11.14 -18.13 -4.80
C GLY A 105 -11.56 -16.66 -4.97
N HIS A 106 -10.72 -15.70 -4.58
CA HIS A 106 -11.01 -14.27 -4.69
C HIS A 106 -10.22 -13.62 -5.81
N GLU A 107 -10.86 -12.66 -6.51
CA GLU A 107 -10.19 -11.86 -7.53
C GLU A 107 -9.69 -10.52 -6.94
N LEU A 108 -8.39 -10.25 -7.07
CA LEU A 108 -7.78 -8.97 -6.69
C LEU A 108 -7.76 -8.02 -7.89
N THR A 109 -8.54 -6.94 -7.81
CA THR A 109 -8.58 -5.89 -8.85
C THR A 109 -7.59 -4.77 -8.48
N PRO A 110 -6.61 -4.44 -9.35
CA PRO A 110 -5.72 -3.32 -9.10
C PRO A 110 -6.45 -1.99 -8.98
N GLU A 111 -6.03 -1.14 -8.04
CA GLU A 111 -6.45 0.25 -7.87
C GLU A 111 -5.51 1.21 -8.59
N ILE A 112 -4.26 0.78 -8.78
CA ILE A 112 -3.24 1.52 -9.52
C ILE A 112 -3.42 1.39 -11.02
N ALA A 113 -2.95 2.39 -11.77
CA ALA A 113 -2.88 2.37 -13.22
C ALA A 113 -1.46 2.00 -13.69
N PHE A 114 -1.36 1.16 -14.72
CA PHE A 114 -0.11 0.86 -15.41
C PHE A 114 0.03 1.82 -16.59
N VAL A 115 1.13 2.58 -16.65
CA VAL A 115 1.38 3.56 -17.70
C VAL A 115 2.74 3.26 -18.33
N GLY A 116 2.78 3.01 -19.63
CA GLY A 116 3.98 2.67 -20.39
C GLY A 116 4.01 1.22 -20.87
N GLU A 117 5.15 0.84 -21.46
CA GLU A 117 5.45 -0.54 -21.87
C GLU A 117 6.28 -1.22 -20.79
N PHE A 118 5.93 -2.49 -20.44
CA PHE A 118 6.58 -3.24 -19.37
C PHE A 118 6.95 -4.63 -19.82
#